data_ca4c6b34fe2783843ad408750cfddda8
#
_entry.id   ca4c6b34fe2783843ad408750cfddda8
#
_cell.length_a   1.000
_cell.length_b   1.000
_cell.length_c   1.000
_cell.angle_alpha   90.00
_cell.angle_beta   90.00
_cell.angle_gamma   90.00
#
_symmetry.space_group_name_H-M   'P 1'
#
loop_
_entity.id
_entity.type
_entity.pdbx_description
1 polymer ?
#
loop_
_entity_poly.entity_id
_entity_poly.type
_entity_poly.pdbx_seq_one_letter_code
_entity_poly.pdbx_strand_id
1 'polypeptide(L)'
;DVDAVLNCVGILRQRGRETYDRIHRQAPLALAMACKAQGKRFVHVSALGLEKPAKSRFLTSKLAGEKAIAEHGEDWLIARPSLLDGVGGFGASWLRGVARLPLFVIPADATGRIAALDVADLGEALAHLTLKEAATLRLDESRIFELGGTESWHFREYILSLRRTYTKAPALCVPIPGLLARLGAHLCDVLHFTPFSFGHWELLRRDNIPVNNRLPELLGRAPVSVVSRNVRDQEITGVR
;
A
#
# COMPACT_ATOMS: atom_id res chain seq x y z
N ASP A 1 -21.40 12.55 16.66
CA ASP A 1 -21.03 13.65 15.77
C ASP A 1 -19.55 13.54 15.42
N VAL A 2 -19.19 13.66 14.13
CA VAL A 2 -17.81 13.56 13.65
C VAL A 2 -17.54 14.69 12.65
N ASP A 3 -16.31 15.16 12.57
CA ASP A 3 -15.92 16.26 11.68
C ASP A 3 -15.42 15.76 10.31
N ALA A 4 -14.89 14.55 10.27
CA ALA A 4 -14.41 13.91 9.06
C ALA A 4 -14.51 12.39 9.17
N VAL A 5 -14.47 11.69 8.02
CA VAL A 5 -14.47 10.23 7.93
C VAL A 5 -13.22 9.77 7.19
N LEU A 6 -12.43 8.90 7.83
CA LEU A 6 -11.27 8.24 7.24
C LEU A 6 -11.61 6.78 6.92
N ASN A 7 -11.57 6.42 5.65
CA ASN A 7 -11.79 5.05 5.19
C ASN A 7 -10.48 4.35 4.86
N CYS A 8 -10.04 3.45 5.73
CA CYS A 8 -8.90 2.56 5.54
C CYS A 8 -9.30 1.14 5.15
N VAL A 9 -10.59 0.89 4.87
CA VAL A 9 -11.10 -0.45 4.59
C VAL A 9 -10.75 -0.88 3.18
N GLY A 10 -10.20 -2.07 3.08
CA GLY A 10 -9.90 -2.74 1.81
C GLY A 10 -9.74 -4.23 2.00
N ILE A 11 -9.93 -5.00 0.95
CA ILE A 11 -9.74 -6.45 0.96
C ILE A 11 -8.70 -6.87 -0.08
N LEU A 12 -7.84 -7.82 0.29
CA LEU A 12 -6.88 -8.42 -0.65
C LEU A 12 -7.53 -9.45 -1.56
N ARG A 13 -8.62 -10.08 -1.09
CA ARG A 13 -9.38 -11.13 -1.79
C ARG A 13 -10.83 -11.09 -1.41
N GLN A 14 -11.65 -11.53 -2.35
CA GLN A 14 -13.10 -11.68 -2.14
C GLN A 14 -13.41 -12.93 -1.30
N ARG A 15 -14.38 -12.81 -0.37
CA ARG A 15 -14.90 -13.92 0.43
C ARG A 15 -16.39 -13.75 0.65
N GLY A 16 -17.18 -14.69 0.18
CA GLY A 16 -18.63 -14.66 0.35
C GLY A 16 -19.24 -13.35 -0.13
N ARG A 17 -19.82 -12.57 0.78
CA ARG A 17 -20.43 -11.27 0.49
C ARG A 17 -19.44 -10.13 0.37
N GLU A 18 -18.19 -10.30 0.78
CA GLU A 18 -17.12 -9.31 0.66
C GLU A 18 -16.51 -9.38 -0.75
N THR A 19 -17.10 -8.65 -1.67
CA THR A 19 -16.61 -8.56 -3.05
C THR A 19 -15.78 -7.29 -3.25
N TYR A 20 -14.89 -7.29 -4.23
CA TYR A 20 -14.13 -6.09 -4.58
C TYR A 20 -15.03 -4.90 -4.90
N ASP A 21 -16.09 -5.11 -5.66
CA ASP A 21 -17.03 -4.05 -6.00
C ASP A 21 -17.71 -3.45 -4.76
N ARG A 22 -18.15 -4.28 -3.82
CA ARG A 22 -18.78 -3.80 -2.60
C ARG A 22 -17.83 -3.03 -1.72
N ILE A 23 -16.60 -3.55 -1.50
CA ILE A 23 -15.67 -2.99 -0.52
C ILE A 23 -14.83 -1.86 -1.12
N HIS A 24 -14.42 -1.97 -2.41
CA HIS A 24 -13.55 -0.97 -3.01
C HIS A 24 -14.31 0.15 -3.76
N ARG A 25 -15.58 -0.05 -4.12
CA ARG A 25 -16.35 0.94 -4.87
C ARG A 25 -17.64 1.36 -4.16
N GLN A 26 -18.56 0.43 -3.88
CA GLN A 26 -19.88 0.80 -3.35
C GLN A 26 -19.79 1.40 -1.93
N ALA A 27 -19.06 0.76 -1.02
CA ALA A 27 -18.92 1.25 0.35
C ALA A 27 -18.23 2.61 0.46
N PRO A 28 -17.06 2.86 -0.16
CA PRO A 28 -16.43 4.18 -0.12
C PRO A 28 -17.28 5.25 -0.83
N LEU A 29 -17.99 4.92 -1.92
CA LEU A 29 -18.94 5.84 -2.54
C LEU A 29 -20.08 6.22 -1.58
N ALA A 30 -20.67 5.24 -0.91
CA ALA A 30 -21.74 5.51 0.06
C ALA A 30 -21.28 6.41 1.21
N LEU A 31 -20.06 6.18 1.72
CA LEU A 31 -19.46 7.04 2.74
C LEU A 31 -19.18 8.45 2.21
N ALA A 32 -18.63 8.60 1.01
CA ALA A 32 -18.39 9.90 0.39
C ALA A 32 -19.69 10.70 0.20
N MET A 33 -20.77 10.04 -0.25
CA MET A 33 -22.09 10.66 -0.39
C MET A 33 -22.69 11.06 0.97
N ALA A 34 -22.55 10.23 1.99
CA ALA A 34 -23.01 10.55 3.34
C ALA A 34 -22.23 11.73 3.93
N CYS A 35 -20.93 11.80 3.72
CA CYS A 35 -20.09 12.94 4.11
C CYS A 35 -20.53 14.22 3.39
N LYS A 36 -20.73 14.16 2.07
CA LYS A 36 -21.25 15.28 1.29
C LYS A 36 -22.58 15.81 1.81
N ALA A 37 -23.53 14.93 2.10
CA ALA A 37 -24.85 15.32 2.64
C ALA A 37 -24.78 16.02 4.01
N GLN A 38 -23.68 15.86 4.73
CA GLN A 38 -23.47 16.44 6.08
C GLN A 38 -22.37 17.53 6.07
N GLY A 39 -21.83 17.92 4.91
CA GLY A 39 -20.73 18.87 4.81
C GLY A 39 -19.46 18.41 5.53
N LYS A 40 -19.17 17.10 5.56
CA LYS A 40 -18.02 16.51 6.23
C LYS A 40 -16.96 16.06 5.23
N ARG A 41 -15.68 16.17 5.62
CA ARG A 41 -14.58 15.67 4.81
C ARG A 41 -14.55 14.15 4.76
N PHE A 42 -14.23 13.62 3.58
CA PHE A 42 -14.00 12.19 3.36
C PHE A 42 -12.56 11.93 2.89
N VAL A 43 -11.79 11.15 3.66
CA VAL A 43 -10.44 10.73 3.28
C VAL A 43 -10.45 9.23 3.00
N HIS A 44 -9.97 8.84 1.81
CA HIS A 44 -9.94 7.43 1.38
C HIS A 44 -8.51 6.93 1.15
N VAL A 45 -8.18 5.78 1.75
CA VAL A 45 -6.90 5.11 1.52
C VAL A 45 -7.03 4.13 0.35
N SER A 46 -6.40 4.49 -0.75
CA SER A 46 -6.34 3.69 -1.97
C SER A 46 -4.99 2.96 -2.10
N ALA A 47 -4.36 2.98 -3.26
CA ALA A 47 -3.04 2.41 -3.50
C ALA A 47 -2.31 3.17 -4.61
N LEU A 48 -0.99 3.22 -4.55
CA LEU A 48 -0.17 3.75 -5.63
C LEU A 48 -0.15 2.78 -6.84
N GLY A 49 0.04 3.31 -8.05
CA GLY A 49 0.18 2.52 -9.28
C GLY A 49 -1.14 2.12 -9.95
N LEU A 50 -2.26 2.76 -9.57
CA LEU A 50 -3.58 2.51 -10.19
C LEU A 50 -3.78 3.23 -11.53
N GLU A 51 -2.98 4.25 -11.84
CA GLU A 51 -3.04 5.03 -13.08
C GLU A 51 -2.63 4.22 -14.31
N LYS A 52 -1.86 3.16 -14.13
CA LYS A 52 -1.43 2.27 -15.21
C LYS A 52 -2.48 1.19 -15.48
N PRO A 53 -2.73 0.83 -16.75
CA PRO A 53 -3.69 -0.23 -17.08
C PRO A 53 -3.41 -1.52 -16.30
N ALA A 54 -4.43 -2.08 -15.66
CA ALA A 54 -4.35 -3.31 -14.87
C ALA A 54 -5.38 -4.34 -15.33
N LYS A 55 -5.02 -5.62 -15.23
CA LYS A 55 -5.91 -6.76 -15.52
C LYS A 55 -6.51 -7.35 -14.24
N SER A 56 -5.87 -7.14 -13.10
CA SER A 56 -6.38 -7.67 -11.83
C SER A 56 -7.63 -6.92 -11.38
N ARG A 57 -8.64 -7.68 -10.96
CA ARG A 57 -9.88 -7.15 -10.39
C ARG A 57 -9.62 -6.34 -9.12
N PHE A 58 -8.56 -6.65 -8.39
CA PHE A 58 -8.12 -5.91 -7.21
C PHE A 58 -7.78 -4.45 -7.56
N LEU A 59 -6.90 -4.22 -8.55
CA LEU A 59 -6.47 -2.87 -8.93
C LEU A 59 -7.58 -2.11 -9.66
N THR A 60 -8.28 -2.77 -10.59
CA THR A 60 -9.37 -2.13 -11.35
C THR A 60 -10.53 -1.71 -10.46
N SER A 61 -10.86 -2.48 -9.42
CA SER A 61 -11.93 -2.12 -8.48
C SER A 61 -11.55 -0.95 -7.57
N LYS A 62 -10.27 -0.85 -7.14
CA LYS A 62 -9.80 0.31 -6.38
C LYS A 62 -9.88 1.59 -7.21
N LEU A 63 -9.40 1.54 -8.46
CA LEU A 63 -9.51 2.68 -9.38
C LEU A 63 -10.98 3.07 -9.65
N ALA A 64 -11.87 2.08 -9.79
CA ALA A 64 -13.30 2.36 -9.95
C ALA A 64 -13.90 3.04 -8.70
N GLY A 65 -13.44 2.69 -7.51
CA GLY A 65 -13.82 3.35 -6.26
C GLY A 65 -13.36 4.81 -6.22
N GLU A 66 -12.11 5.08 -6.56
CA GLU A 66 -11.59 6.46 -6.64
C GLU A 66 -12.39 7.33 -7.61
N LYS A 67 -12.68 6.81 -8.80
CA LYS A 67 -13.49 7.51 -9.80
C LYS A 67 -14.89 7.83 -9.27
N ALA A 68 -15.55 6.86 -8.64
CA ALA A 68 -16.88 7.05 -8.07
C ALA A 68 -16.89 8.11 -6.95
N ILE A 69 -15.84 8.14 -6.10
CA ILE A 69 -15.66 9.17 -5.08
C ILE A 69 -15.50 10.55 -5.74
N ALA A 70 -14.64 10.65 -6.76
CA ALA A 70 -14.36 11.91 -7.44
C ALA A 70 -15.59 12.48 -8.19
N GLU A 71 -16.42 11.61 -8.78
CA GLU A 71 -17.61 12.01 -9.51
C GLU A 71 -18.77 12.47 -8.60
N HIS A 72 -18.89 11.89 -7.40
CA HIS A 72 -20.07 12.08 -6.57
C HIS A 72 -19.79 12.69 -5.19
N GLY A 73 -18.56 12.66 -4.72
CA GLY A 73 -18.12 13.32 -3.49
C GLY A 73 -18.04 14.84 -3.64
N GLU A 74 -17.74 15.53 -2.53
CA GLU A 74 -17.54 17.00 -2.52
C GLU A 74 -16.21 17.37 -1.85
N ASP A 75 -16.10 17.29 -0.53
CA ASP A 75 -14.83 17.46 0.18
C ASP A 75 -14.17 16.09 0.41
N TRP A 76 -13.54 15.56 -0.65
CA TRP A 76 -12.86 14.28 -0.60
C TRP A 76 -11.36 14.43 -0.86
N LEU A 77 -10.57 13.55 -0.24
CA LEU A 77 -9.14 13.39 -0.47
C LEU A 77 -8.81 11.92 -0.61
N ILE A 78 -7.88 11.58 -1.49
CA ILE A 78 -7.43 10.20 -1.71
C ILE A 78 -5.94 10.10 -1.41
N ALA A 79 -5.58 9.20 -0.48
CA ALA A 79 -4.21 8.84 -0.20
C ALA A 79 -3.85 7.55 -0.96
N ARG A 80 -2.80 7.61 -1.78
CA ARG A 80 -2.24 6.46 -2.52
C ARG A 80 -0.89 6.08 -1.94
N PRO A 81 -0.83 5.28 -0.88
CA PRO A 81 0.44 4.81 -0.34
C PRO A 81 1.08 3.74 -1.25
N SER A 82 2.41 3.72 -1.29
CA SER A 82 3.20 2.59 -1.78
C SER A 82 3.12 1.42 -0.78
N LEU A 83 4.04 0.46 -0.84
CA LEU A 83 4.06 -0.68 0.07
C LEU A 83 4.16 -0.21 1.53
N LEU A 84 3.22 -0.64 2.36
CA LEU A 84 3.23 -0.33 3.80
C LEU A 84 4.09 -1.32 4.57
N ASP A 85 5.01 -0.80 5.36
CA ASP A 85 5.80 -1.56 6.31
C ASP A 85 5.46 -1.15 7.75
N GLY A 86 5.03 -2.10 8.56
CA GLY A 86 4.65 -1.86 9.96
C GLY A 86 4.57 -3.15 10.76
N VAL A 87 4.80 -3.05 12.06
CA VAL A 87 4.64 -4.18 12.99
C VAL A 87 3.16 -4.55 13.06
N GLY A 88 2.86 -5.86 12.99
CA GLY A 88 1.49 -6.38 13.07
C GLY A 88 0.72 -6.37 11.74
N GLY A 89 1.20 -5.71 10.70
CA GLY A 89 0.59 -5.77 9.36
C GLY A 89 0.73 -7.16 8.73
N PHE A 90 -0.37 -7.74 8.23
CA PHE A 90 -0.36 -9.09 7.64
C PHE A 90 0.65 -9.23 6.49
N GLY A 91 0.65 -8.30 5.53
CA GLY A 91 1.58 -8.29 4.41
C GLY A 91 3.03 -8.09 4.85
N ALA A 92 3.28 -7.12 5.73
CA ALA A 92 4.62 -6.84 6.26
C ALA A 92 5.18 -8.03 7.07
N SER A 93 4.35 -8.67 7.90
CA SER A 93 4.74 -9.85 8.67
C SER A 93 5.11 -11.03 7.77
N TRP A 94 4.37 -11.23 6.67
CA TRP A 94 4.68 -12.25 5.68
C TRP A 94 6.00 -11.97 4.97
N LEU A 95 6.26 -10.73 4.52
CA LEU A 95 7.52 -10.34 3.89
C LEU A 95 8.72 -10.54 4.83
N ARG A 96 8.55 -10.20 6.12
CA ARG A 96 9.55 -10.49 7.15
C ARG A 96 9.77 -12.00 7.36
N GLY A 97 8.71 -12.79 7.29
CA GLY A 97 8.81 -14.25 7.29
C GLY A 97 9.64 -14.77 6.12
N VAL A 98 9.35 -14.32 4.91
CA VAL A 98 10.13 -14.65 3.69
C VAL A 98 11.59 -14.23 3.84
N ALA A 99 11.86 -13.02 4.36
CA ALA A 99 13.20 -12.51 4.55
C ALA A 99 14.06 -13.35 5.51
N ARG A 100 13.47 -14.13 6.42
CA ARG A 100 14.17 -15.04 7.33
C ARG A 100 14.59 -16.36 6.67
N LEU A 101 13.95 -16.73 5.55
CA LEU A 101 14.25 -18.00 4.87
C LEU A 101 15.64 -17.96 4.20
N PRO A 102 16.42 -19.06 4.24
CA PRO A 102 17.69 -19.15 3.55
C PRO A 102 17.54 -19.24 2.03
N LEU A 103 16.32 -19.55 1.55
CA LEU A 103 15.95 -19.63 0.14
C LEU A 103 14.56 -19.03 -0.05
N PHE A 104 14.40 -18.20 -1.06
CA PHE A 104 13.10 -17.68 -1.48
C PHE A 104 13.03 -17.45 -2.99
N VAL A 105 11.82 -17.42 -3.52
CA VAL A 105 11.58 -17.25 -4.95
C VAL A 105 11.05 -15.85 -5.24
N ILE A 106 11.45 -15.29 -6.38
CA ILE A 106 10.97 -14.01 -6.88
C ILE A 106 10.59 -14.15 -8.35
N PRO A 107 9.47 -13.55 -8.80
CA PRO A 107 9.18 -13.48 -10.23
C PRO A 107 10.31 -12.80 -11.00
N ALA A 108 10.81 -13.42 -12.06
CA ALA A 108 11.89 -12.85 -12.89
C ALA A 108 11.46 -11.53 -13.57
N ASP A 109 10.15 -11.33 -13.72
CA ASP A 109 9.54 -10.12 -14.27
C ASP A 109 9.12 -9.09 -13.21
N ALA A 110 9.51 -9.28 -11.95
CA ALA A 110 9.34 -8.31 -10.85
C ALA A 110 10.40 -7.20 -10.97
N THR A 111 10.32 -6.41 -12.04
CA THR A 111 11.29 -5.36 -12.37
C THR A 111 10.93 -3.99 -11.81
N GLY A 112 9.72 -3.84 -11.29
CA GLY A 112 9.26 -2.59 -10.70
C GLY A 112 9.97 -2.25 -9.38
N ARG A 113 10.02 -0.97 -9.09
CA ARG A 113 10.55 -0.44 -7.82
C ARG A 113 9.41 -0.09 -6.88
N ILE A 114 9.66 -0.18 -5.60
CA ILE A 114 8.73 0.17 -4.51
C ILE A 114 9.36 1.22 -3.61
N ALA A 115 8.56 2.16 -3.12
CA ALA A 115 8.95 3.15 -2.12
C ALA A 115 8.25 2.81 -0.80
N ALA A 116 8.72 1.72 -0.14
CA ALA A 116 8.09 1.26 1.11
C ALA A 116 8.09 2.35 2.17
N LEU A 117 6.94 2.57 2.82
CA LEU A 117 6.79 3.60 3.84
C LEU A 117 6.32 3.02 5.18
N ASP A 118 6.70 3.71 6.23
CA ASP A 118 6.32 3.38 7.60
C ASP A 118 4.82 3.57 7.83
N VAL A 119 4.17 2.60 8.48
CA VAL A 119 2.74 2.68 8.77
C VAL A 119 2.39 3.80 9.76
N ALA A 120 3.31 4.17 10.67
CA ALA A 120 3.10 5.29 11.59
C ALA A 120 3.16 6.64 10.85
N ASP A 121 4.12 6.79 9.91
CA ASP A 121 4.18 7.97 9.04
C ASP A 121 2.92 8.09 8.18
N LEU A 122 2.38 6.98 7.67
CA LEU A 122 1.09 7.02 6.99
C LEU A 122 -0.02 7.47 7.93
N GLY A 123 -0.08 6.95 9.15
CA GLY A 123 -1.07 7.33 10.15
C GLY A 123 -1.04 8.84 10.46
N GLU A 124 0.15 9.42 10.66
CA GLU A 124 0.34 10.85 10.86
C GLU A 124 -0.10 11.67 9.63
N ALA A 125 0.28 11.25 8.43
CA ALA A 125 -0.13 11.90 7.18
C ALA A 125 -1.66 11.87 7.00
N LEU A 126 -2.31 10.73 7.30
CA LEU A 126 -3.76 10.60 7.23
C LEU A 126 -4.47 11.48 8.27
N ALA A 127 -3.93 11.61 9.48
CA ALA A 127 -4.43 12.55 10.47
C ALA A 127 -4.36 14.01 9.97
N HIS A 128 -3.26 14.39 9.33
CA HIS A 128 -3.13 15.71 8.73
C HIS A 128 -4.11 15.94 7.57
N LEU A 129 -4.33 14.95 6.69
CA LEU A 129 -5.34 15.03 5.64
C LEU A 129 -6.76 15.17 6.20
N THR A 130 -7.02 14.56 7.34
CA THR A 130 -8.34 14.58 7.99
C THR A 130 -8.60 15.91 8.70
N LEU A 131 -7.59 16.46 9.40
CA LEU A 131 -7.75 17.57 10.35
C LEU A 131 -7.38 18.95 9.79
N LYS A 132 -6.44 19.03 8.82
CA LYS A 132 -5.97 20.30 8.29
C LYS A 132 -7.01 20.95 7.38
N GLU A 133 -7.08 22.28 7.40
CA GLU A 133 -7.87 23.04 6.44
C GLU A 133 -7.36 22.83 5.00
N ALA A 134 -8.27 22.85 4.04
CA ALA A 134 -7.97 22.64 2.63
C ALA A 134 -6.86 23.60 2.11
N ALA A 135 -6.89 24.86 2.55
CA ALA A 135 -5.87 25.86 2.18
C ALA A 135 -4.45 25.48 2.64
N THR A 136 -4.34 24.80 3.79
CA THR A 136 -3.05 24.35 4.34
C THR A 136 -2.50 23.12 3.60
N LEU A 137 -3.36 22.32 2.99
CA LEU A 137 -2.98 21.10 2.30
C LEU A 137 -2.42 21.33 0.89
N ARG A 138 -2.43 22.59 0.38
CA ARG A 138 -2.01 22.92 -0.99
C ARG A 138 -2.61 21.94 -2.00
N LEU A 139 -3.93 21.82 -2.01
CA LEU A 139 -4.65 20.91 -2.89
C LEU A 139 -4.36 21.28 -4.35
N ASP A 140 -3.97 20.28 -5.12
CA ASP A 140 -4.03 20.34 -6.57
C ASP A 140 -5.44 19.94 -7.06
N GLU A 141 -5.68 20.04 -8.35
CA GLU A 141 -6.98 19.69 -8.94
C GLU A 141 -7.37 18.22 -8.72
N SER A 142 -6.37 17.34 -8.58
CA SER A 142 -6.60 15.90 -8.45
C SER A 142 -7.06 15.49 -7.06
N ARG A 143 -6.74 16.26 -6.03
CA ARG A 143 -6.97 15.92 -4.61
C ARG A 143 -6.43 14.53 -4.21
N ILE A 144 -5.43 14.04 -4.95
CA ILE A 144 -4.80 12.74 -4.76
C ILE A 144 -3.39 12.94 -4.22
N PHE A 145 -3.08 12.25 -3.13
CA PHE A 145 -1.79 12.31 -2.45
C PHE A 145 -1.04 11.00 -2.65
N GLU A 146 -0.01 11.04 -3.47
CA GLU A 146 0.92 9.92 -3.61
C GLU A 146 1.91 9.91 -2.45
N LEU A 147 2.02 8.78 -1.75
CA LEU A 147 2.79 8.66 -0.51
C LEU A 147 3.78 7.50 -0.61
N GLY A 148 5.05 7.79 -0.46
CA GLY A 148 6.13 6.80 -0.46
C GLY A 148 7.19 7.09 0.59
N GLY A 149 7.95 6.08 0.97
CA GLY A 149 9.10 6.23 1.86
C GLY A 149 10.27 6.97 1.20
N THR A 150 11.36 7.10 1.95
CA THR A 150 12.57 7.82 1.53
C THR A 150 13.37 7.07 0.48
N GLU A 151 13.35 5.74 0.53
CA GLU A 151 14.12 4.89 -0.37
C GLU A 151 13.22 4.19 -1.37
N SER A 152 13.78 3.90 -2.55
CA SER A 152 13.12 3.07 -3.56
C SER A 152 13.98 1.84 -3.89
N TRP A 153 13.35 0.67 -3.86
CA TRP A 153 14.00 -0.62 -3.96
C TRP A 153 13.35 -1.48 -5.03
N HIS A 154 14.12 -2.28 -5.75
CA HIS A 154 13.57 -3.46 -6.38
C HIS A 154 13.11 -4.46 -5.32
N PHE A 155 12.06 -5.23 -5.61
CA PHE A 155 11.47 -6.13 -4.62
C PHE A 155 12.49 -7.10 -3.99
N ARG A 156 13.43 -7.62 -4.79
CA ARG A 156 14.54 -8.45 -4.31
C ARG A 156 15.41 -7.72 -3.29
N GLU A 157 15.77 -6.48 -3.60
CA GLU A 157 16.64 -5.66 -2.73
C GLU A 157 15.92 -5.34 -1.42
N TYR A 158 14.63 -5.05 -1.48
CA TYR A 158 13.80 -4.81 -0.30
C TYR A 158 13.77 -6.05 0.61
N ILE A 159 13.52 -7.26 0.10
CA ILE A 159 13.55 -8.50 0.91
C ILE A 159 14.94 -8.73 1.49
N LEU A 160 16.01 -8.50 0.74
CA LEU A 160 17.38 -8.64 1.24
C LEU A 160 17.73 -7.58 2.30
N SER A 161 17.20 -6.36 2.19
CA SER A 161 17.37 -5.33 3.22
C SER A 161 16.68 -5.73 4.52
N LEU A 162 15.44 -6.26 4.45
CA LEU A 162 14.75 -6.84 5.59
C LEU A 162 15.53 -8.00 6.19
N ARG A 163 16.11 -8.89 5.36
CA ARG A 163 16.92 -10.02 5.85
C ARG A 163 18.11 -9.55 6.67
N ARG A 164 18.83 -8.52 6.24
CA ARG A 164 20.01 -8.00 6.96
C ARG A 164 19.69 -7.56 8.39
N THR A 165 18.42 -7.27 8.67
CA THR A 165 18.00 -6.95 10.03
C THR A 165 17.91 -8.20 10.93
N TYR A 166 17.77 -9.42 10.39
CA TYR A 166 17.65 -10.67 11.15
C TYR A 166 18.93 -11.51 11.16
N THR A 167 19.70 -11.47 10.08
CA THR A 167 20.89 -12.32 9.93
C THR A 167 21.85 -11.76 8.90
N LYS A 168 23.15 -12.00 9.12
CA LYS A 168 24.21 -11.73 8.14
C LYS A 168 24.38 -12.86 7.12
N ALA A 169 23.75 -14.03 7.35
CA ALA A 169 23.85 -15.16 6.46
C ALA A 169 23.23 -14.84 5.08
N PRO A 170 23.87 -15.23 3.98
CA PRO A 170 23.31 -15.03 2.63
C PRO A 170 22.01 -15.81 2.45
N ALA A 171 21.19 -15.39 1.50
CA ALA A 171 20.04 -16.15 1.04
C ALA A 171 20.15 -16.42 -0.45
N LEU A 172 19.72 -17.59 -0.87
CA LEU A 172 19.56 -17.94 -2.26
C LEU A 172 18.23 -17.37 -2.76
N CYS A 173 18.29 -16.39 -3.68
CA CYS A 173 17.12 -15.85 -4.33
C CYS A 173 16.99 -16.48 -5.72
N VAL A 174 15.96 -17.30 -5.93
CA VAL A 174 15.73 -18.01 -7.19
C VAL A 174 14.70 -17.25 -8.03
N PRO A 175 15.07 -16.71 -9.19
CA PRO A 175 14.13 -16.12 -10.12
C PRO A 175 13.28 -17.22 -10.77
N ILE A 176 11.96 -17.05 -10.76
CA ILE A 176 11.04 -17.96 -11.46
C ILE A 176 10.45 -17.26 -12.69
N PRO A 177 10.26 -17.98 -13.82
CA PRO A 177 9.65 -17.41 -15.01
C PRO A 177 8.31 -16.73 -14.70
N GLY A 178 8.06 -15.56 -15.30
CA GLY A 178 6.86 -14.76 -15.03
C GLY A 178 5.55 -15.51 -15.27
N LEU A 179 5.53 -16.46 -16.25
CA LEU A 179 4.36 -17.32 -16.47
C LEU A 179 4.07 -18.22 -15.23
N LEU A 180 5.10 -18.82 -14.65
CA LEU A 180 4.94 -19.65 -13.44
C LEU A 180 4.56 -18.79 -12.23
N ALA A 181 5.16 -17.61 -12.10
CA ALA A 181 4.79 -16.64 -11.06
C ALA A 181 3.31 -16.22 -11.18
N ARG A 182 2.84 -15.97 -12.40
CA ARG A 182 1.45 -15.63 -12.68
C ARG A 182 0.50 -16.78 -12.32
N LEU A 183 0.81 -18.01 -12.72
CA LEU A 183 0.02 -19.20 -12.36
C LEU A 183 0.00 -19.40 -10.85
N GLY A 184 1.15 -19.28 -10.19
CA GLY A 184 1.26 -19.34 -8.72
C GLY A 184 0.42 -18.25 -8.04
N ALA A 185 0.41 -17.02 -8.56
CA ALA A 185 -0.39 -15.91 -8.04
C ALA A 185 -1.91 -16.22 -8.13
N HIS A 186 -2.38 -16.78 -9.24
CA HIS A 186 -3.77 -17.22 -9.37
C HIS A 186 -4.09 -18.37 -8.41
N LEU A 187 -3.18 -19.33 -8.23
CA LEU A 187 -3.36 -20.41 -7.26
C LEU A 187 -3.46 -19.87 -5.83
N CYS A 188 -2.61 -18.91 -5.48
CA CYS A 188 -2.68 -18.20 -4.19
C CYS A 188 -4.01 -17.47 -4.01
N ASP A 189 -4.58 -16.91 -5.08
CA ASP A 189 -5.91 -16.26 -5.03
C ASP A 189 -7.04 -17.24 -4.76
N VAL A 190 -6.92 -18.49 -5.22
CA VAL A 190 -7.92 -19.55 -4.97
C VAL A 190 -7.74 -20.16 -3.57
N LEU A 191 -6.52 -20.49 -3.18
CA LEU A 191 -6.24 -21.25 -1.95
C LEU A 191 -6.17 -20.36 -0.68
N HIS A 192 -5.98 -19.05 -0.83
CA HIS A 192 -6.00 -18.07 0.27
C HIS A 192 -4.95 -18.27 1.38
N PHE A 193 -3.84 -18.96 1.14
CA PHE A 193 -2.85 -19.27 2.17
C PHE A 193 -1.70 -18.24 2.28
N THR A 194 -1.53 -17.35 1.30
CA THR A 194 -0.53 -16.28 1.33
C THR A 194 -1.17 -14.91 1.02
N PRO A 195 -0.57 -13.78 1.41
CA PRO A 195 -1.02 -12.46 0.97
C PRO A 195 -0.71 -12.19 -0.51
N PHE A 196 0.21 -12.94 -1.13
CA PHE A 196 0.55 -12.79 -2.54
C PHE A 196 -0.64 -13.14 -3.45
N SER A 197 -0.95 -12.26 -4.39
CA SER A 197 -2.09 -12.36 -5.30
C SER A 197 -1.69 -11.95 -6.71
N PHE A 198 -2.57 -12.19 -7.67
CA PHE A 198 -2.37 -11.71 -9.04
C PHE A 198 -2.22 -10.19 -9.12
N GLY A 199 -2.95 -9.43 -8.30
CA GLY A 199 -2.79 -7.98 -8.21
C GLY A 199 -1.41 -7.56 -7.70
N HIS A 200 -0.86 -8.27 -6.71
CA HIS A 200 0.50 -8.00 -6.23
C HIS A 200 1.56 -8.35 -7.28
N TRP A 201 1.40 -9.46 -8.01
CA TRP A 201 2.28 -9.78 -9.12
C TRP A 201 2.27 -8.68 -10.20
N GLU A 202 1.10 -8.13 -10.56
CA GLU A 202 1.02 -6.99 -11.47
C GLU A 202 1.75 -5.75 -10.93
N LEU A 203 1.61 -5.44 -9.63
CA LEU A 203 2.30 -4.30 -9.00
C LEU A 203 3.82 -4.47 -9.02
N LEU A 204 4.34 -5.68 -8.80
CA LEU A 204 5.79 -5.93 -8.82
C LEU A 204 6.42 -5.75 -10.21
N ARG A 205 5.64 -5.77 -11.28
CA ARG A 205 6.11 -5.59 -12.67
C ARG A 205 6.19 -4.13 -13.10
N ARG A 206 5.75 -3.20 -12.27
CA ARG A 206 5.70 -1.77 -12.56
C ARG A 206 6.21 -0.96 -11.38
N ASP A 207 6.75 0.22 -11.68
CA ASP A 207 7.15 1.12 -10.60
C ASP A 207 5.95 1.52 -9.76
N ASN A 208 6.10 1.33 -8.46
CA ASN A 208 5.20 1.74 -7.40
C ASN A 208 5.91 2.78 -6.52
N ILE A 209 6.38 3.84 -7.19
CA ILE A 209 7.08 4.99 -6.63
C ILE A 209 6.22 6.22 -6.93
N PRO A 210 5.96 7.10 -5.96
CA PRO A 210 5.24 8.33 -6.20
C PRO A 210 5.98 9.21 -7.20
N VAL A 211 5.25 9.78 -8.16
CA VAL A 211 5.77 10.81 -9.08
C VAL A 211 5.97 12.12 -8.32
N ASN A 212 5.01 12.46 -7.48
CA ASN A 212 5.07 13.59 -6.57
C ASN A 212 4.83 13.10 -5.13
N ASN A 213 5.92 12.82 -4.42
CA ASN A 213 5.82 12.31 -3.04
C ASN A 213 5.39 13.41 -2.07
N ARG A 214 4.13 13.43 -1.67
CA ARG A 214 3.56 14.39 -0.74
C ARG A 214 3.77 14.02 0.74
N LEU A 215 4.36 12.85 1.04
CA LEU A 215 4.54 12.40 2.42
C LEU A 215 5.41 13.35 3.26
N PRO A 216 6.60 13.80 2.79
CA PRO A 216 7.43 14.73 3.58
C PRO A 216 6.73 16.06 3.89
N GLU A 217 5.93 16.56 2.94
CA GLU A 217 5.16 17.80 3.11
C GLU A 217 4.06 17.64 4.18
N LEU A 218 3.33 16.53 4.13
CA LEU A 218 2.29 16.25 5.11
C LEU A 218 2.86 16.09 6.53
N LEU A 219 4.00 15.41 6.65
CA LEU A 219 4.67 15.21 7.95
C LEU A 219 5.37 16.48 8.47
N GLY A 220 5.74 17.42 7.59
CA GLY A 220 6.62 18.55 7.96
C GLY A 220 8.04 18.12 8.34
N ARG A 221 8.44 16.89 8.02
CA ARG A 221 9.74 16.28 8.28
C ARG A 221 10.03 15.18 7.25
N ALA A 222 11.28 14.70 7.22
CA ALA A 222 11.62 13.52 6.43
C ALA A 222 10.88 12.27 6.97
N PRO A 223 10.32 11.40 6.10
CA PRO A 223 9.75 10.13 6.50
C PRO A 223 10.80 9.21 7.15
N VAL A 224 10.36 8.33 8.02
CA VAL A 224 11.22 7.34 8.65
C VAL A 224 11.67 6.30 7.62
N SER A 225 12.98 6.05 7.53
CA SER A 225 13.49 4.93 6.74
C SER A 225 13.01 3.61 7.35
N VAL A 226 12.27 2.82 6.58
CA VAL A 226 11.77 1.50 7.03
C VAL A 226 12.91 0.53 7.36
N VAL A 227 14.04 0.64 6.66
CA VAL A 227 15.23 -0.20 6.91
C VAL A 227 15.88 0.18 8.24
N SER A 228 16.11 1.48 8.48
CA SER A 228 16.69 1.96 9.73
C SER A 228 15.81 1.72 10.94
N ARG A 229 14.48 1.82 10.79
CA ARG A 229 13.52 1.46 11.85
C ARG A 229 13.61 -0.03 12.19
N ASN A 230 13.60 -0.89 11.20
CA ASN A 230 13.66 -2.34 11.41
C ASN A 230 14.94 -2.77 12.15
N VAL A 231 16.06 -2.08 11.95
CA VAL A 231 17.30 -2.29 12.71
C VAL A 231 17.11 -1.88 14.18
N ARG A 232 16.54 -0.70 14.44
CA ARG A 232 16.31 -0.22 15.82
C ARG A 232 15.33 -1.09 16.60
N ASP A 233 14.25 -1.53 15.99
CA ASP A 233 13.24 -2.39 16.63
C ASP A 233 13.85 -3.70 17.11
N GLN A 234 14.87 -4.22 16.44
CA GLN A 234 15.58 -5.44 16.85
C GLN A 234 16.55 -5.22 18.00
N GLU A 235 17.24 -4.10 18.01
CA GLU A 235 18.11 -3.72 19.13
C GLU A 235 17.33 -3.60 20.43
N ILE A 236 16.09 -3.07 20.36
CA ILE A 236 15.20 -2.90 21.51
C ILE A 236 14.60 -4.26 21.96
N THR A 237 14.23 -5.13 21.03
CA THR A 237 13.55 -6.41 21.36
C THR A 237 14.50 -7.54 21.73
N GLY A 238 15.82 -7.36 21.58
CA GLY A 238 16.84 -8.33 21.97
C GLY A 238 16.80 -9.66 21.21
N VAL A 239 16.06 -9.73 20.11
CA VAL A 239 16.01 -10.91 19.25
C VAL A 239 17.27 -10.95 18.40
N ARG A 240 18.29 -11.66 18.87
CA ARG A 240 19.49 -12.05 18.12
C ARG A 240 19.29 -13.38 17.41
#